data_484b45e6d7c78efb49cb14ea5146c178
#
_entry.id   484b45e6d7c78efb49cb14ea5146c178
#
_cell.length_a   1.000
_cell.length_b   1.000
_cell.length_c   1.000
_cell.angle_alpha   90.00
_cell.angle_beta   90.00
_cell.angle_gamma   90.00
#
_symmetry.space_group_name_H-M   'P 1'
#
loop_
_entity.id
_entity.type
_entity.pdbx_description
1 polymer ?
#
loop_
_entity_poly.entity_id
_entity_poly.type
_entity_poly.pdbx_seq_one_letter_code
_entity_poly.pdbx_strand_id
1 'polypeptide(L)'
;MFARSFITKSSLLRPAFKTQFSFQRFLSQETKKAIEDAISSAPVVLFMKGTPEFPQCGFSRATINMLGQQGVDPVKFAAYNVLEDPELREGIKEFSEWPTIPQLYVNKEFIGGCDIIMNMAQTGDLTKLLEDADALVPEEEEEQEK
;
A
#
# COMPACT_ATOMS: atom_id res chain seq x y z
N MET A 1 -36.38 -25.87 31.15
CA MET A 1 -35.41 -25.78 32.20
C MET A 1 -33.98 -25.89 31.74
N PHE A 2 -33.72 -26.75 30.86
CA PHE A 2 -32.36 -27.04 30.43
C PHE A 2 -31.76 -26.07 29.50
N ALA A 3 -32.57 -25.46 28.71
CA ALA A 3 -32.12 -24.59 27.64
C ALA A 3 -31.26 -23.43 28.11
N ARG A 4 -31.50 -22.96 29.30
CA ARG A 4 -30.78 -21.80 29.80
C ARG A 4 -29.29 -22.05 30.01
N SER A 5 -28.91 -23.24 30.33
CA SER A 5 -27.49 -23.54 30.54
C SER A 5 -26.72 -23.51 29.27
N PHE A 6 -27.36 -23.78 28.15
CA PHE A 6 -26.71 -23.72 26.85
C PHE A 6 -26.42 -22.31 26.40
N ILE A 7 -27.34 -21.43 26.70
CA ILE A 7 -27.16 -20.02 26.36
C ILE A 7 -25.96 -19.47 27.07
N THR A 8 -25.75 -19.85 28.29
CA THR A 8 -24.59 -19.42 29.07
C THR A 8 -23.31 -19.87 28.44
N LYS A 9 -23.27 -21.07 27.91
CA LYS A 9 -22.08 -21.62 27.29
C LYS A 9 -21.66 -20.86 26.06
N SER A 10 -22.61 -20.52 25.22
CA SER A 10 -22.30 -19.81 24.01
C SER A 10 -21.71 -18.43 24.26
N SER A 11 -22.09 -17.80 25.36
CA SER A 11 -21.54 -16.51 25.70
C SER A 11 -20.05 -16.53 26.02
N LEU A 12 -19.53 -17.66 26.44
CA LEU A 12 -18.12 -17.78 26.79
C LEU A 12 -17.18 -17.69 25.58
N LEU A 13 -17.67 -18.03 24.43
CA LEU A 13 -16.86 -18.02 23.22
C LEU A 13 -16.74 -16.62 22.61
N ARG A 14 -17.62 -15.74 22.96
CA ARG A 14 -17.74 -14.44 22.33
C ARG A 14 -16.56 -13.49 22.52
N PRO A 15 -15.84 -13.50 23.65
CA PRO A 15 -14.73 -12.57 23.81
C PRO A 15 -13.66 -12.70 22.74
N ALA A 16 -13.35 -13.91 22.31
CA ALA A 16 -12.37 -14.13 21.26
C ALA A 16 -12.85 -13.57 19.90
N PHE A 17 -14.12 -13.76 19.60
CA PHE A 17 -14.69 -13.20 18.38
C PHE A 17 -14.72 -11.69 18.37
N LYS A 18 -14.97 -11.06 19.50
CA LYS A 18 -14.98 -9.61 19.59
C LYS A 18 -13.64 -9.01 19.20
N THR A 19 -12.56 -9.63 19.55
CA THR A 19 -11.23 -9.17 19.17
C THR A 19 -11.03 -9.22 17.67
N GLN A 20 -11.44 -10.29 17.02
CA GLN A 20 -11.36 -10.44 15.58
C GLN A 20 -12.27 -9.45 14.85
N PHE A 21 -13.47 -9.24 15.33
CA PHE A 21 -14.39 -8.27 14.76
C PHE A 21 -13.88 -6.84 14.87
N SER A 22 -13.24 -6.49 15.97
CA SER A 22 -12.64 -5.16 16.11
C SER A 22 -11.59 -4.90 15.05
N PHE A 23 -10.77 -5.89 14.74
CA PHE A 23 -9.77 -5.81 13.69
C PHE A 23 -10.41 -5.62 12.32
N GLN A 24 -11.48 -6.35 12.02
CA GLN A 24 -12.19 -6.28 10.74
C GLN A 24 -12.95 -4.97 10.53
N ARG A 25 -13.17 -4.17 11.56
CA ARG A 25 -13.87 -2.88 11.44
C ARG A 25 -13.20 -1.91 10.50
N PHE A 26 -11.89 -1.98 10.35
CA PHE A 26 -11.16 -1.05 9.50
C PHE A 26 -11.26 -1.41 8.03
N LEU A 27 -11.58 -2.64 7.71
CA LEU A 27 -11.76 -3.09 6.33
C LEU A 27 -13.25 -3.34 6.05
N SER A 28 -14.02 -2.27 5.96
CA SER A 28 -15.39 -2.33 5.46
C SER A 28 -15.41 -2.62 3.97
N GLN A 29 -16.57 -2.99 3.43
CA GLN A 29 -16.71 -3.18 1.99
C GLN A 29 -16.45 -1.89 1.21
N GLU A 30 -16.83 -0.76 1.75
CA GLU A 30 -16.56 0.55 1.13
C GLU A 30 -15.08 0.86 1.11
N THR A 31 -14.37 0.63 2.22
CA THR A 31 -12.93 0.85 2.30
C THR A 31 -12.19 -0.10 1.37
N LYS A 32 -12.59 -1.36 1.34
CA LYS A 32 -12.00 -2.34 0.42
C LYS A 32 -12.13 -1.91 -1.03
N LYS A 33 -13.31 -1.46 -1.42
CA LYS A 33 -13.55 -0.97 -2.78
C LYS A 33 -12.71 0.27 -3.07
N ALA A 34 -12.62 1.19 -2.13
CA ALA A 34 -11.80 2.39 -2.27
C ALA A 34 -10.32 2.04 -2.48
N ILE A 35 -9.82 1.04 -1.76
CA ILE A 35 -8.44 0.55 -1.93
C ILE A 35 -8.26 -0.10 -3.31
N GLU A 36 -9.19 -0.94 -3.73
CA GLU A 36 -9.14 -1.57 -5.05
C GLU A 36 -9.16 -0.54 -6.17
N ASP A 37 -9.99 0.49 -6.05
CA ASP A 37 -10.04 1.59 -7.00
C ASP A 37 -8.72 2.38 -7.00
N ALA A 38 -8.15 2.63 -5.82
CA ALA A 38 -6.89 3.35 -5.67
C ALA A 38 -5.73 2.60 -6.33
N ILE A 39 -5.58 1.31 -6.06
CA ILE A 39 -4.50 0.51 -6.65
C ILE A 39 -4.65 0.30 -8.14
N SER A 40 -5.85 0.53 -8.67
CA SER A 40 -6.14 0.45 -10.10
C SER A 40 -5.98 1.81 -10.81
N SER A 41 -5.79 2.89 -10.06
CA SER A 41 -5.78 4.25 -10.61
C SER A 41 -4.53 4.57 -11.44
N ALA A 42 -3.44 3.85 -11.21
CA ALA A 42 -2.18 4.02 -11.93
C ALA A 42 -1.38 2.72 -11.92
N PRO A 43 -0.42 2.55 -12.84
CA PRO A 43 0.48 1.39 -12.81
C PRO A 43 1.31 1.29 -11.55
N VAL A 44 1.72 2.42 -10.99
CA VAL A 44 2.49 2.48 -9.72
C VAL A 44 1.69 3.30 -8.72
N VAL A 45 1.37 2.68 -7.58
CA VAL A 45 0.59 3.30 -6.51
C VAL A 45 1.34 3.16 -5.19
N LEU A 46 1.51 4.26 -4.49
CA LEU A 46 2.15 4.29 -3.19
C LEU A 46 1.21 4.84 -2.13
N PHE A 47 0.99 4.06 -1.08
CA PHE A 47 0.35 4.54 0.14
C PHE A 47 1.45 5.00 1.09
N MET A 48 1.42 6.27 1.48
CA MET A 48 2.50 6.89 2.23
C MET A 48 1.98 7.82 3.31
N LYS A 49 2.85 8.22 4.22
CA LYS A 49 2.56 9.26 5.20
C LYS A 49 3.03 10.60 4.64
N GLY A 50 2.08 11.48 4.39
CA GLY A 50 2.31 12.76 3.73
C GLY A 50 2.12 12.67 2.22
N THR A 51 2.72 13.60 1.52
CA THR A 51 2.68 13.70 0.05
C THR A 51 4.08 13.52 -0.52
N PRO A 52 4.22 13.26 -1.84
CA PRO A 52 5.53 13.17 -2.46
C PRO A 52 6.37 14.44 -2.29
N GLU A 53 5.73 15.60 -2.27
CA GLU A 53 6.40 16.89 -2.06
C GLU A 53 6.76 17.11 -0.58
N PHE A 54 5.93 16.60 0.33
CA PHE A 54 6.09 16.77 1.77
C PHE A 54 5.89 15.45 2.52
N PRO A 55 6.83 14.50 2.41
CA PRO A 55 6.75 13.25 3.17
C PRO A 55 6.81 13.52 4.67
N GLN A 56 5.96 12.85 5.44
CA GLN A 56 5.84 13.06 6.89
C GLN A 56 6.52 11.97 7.72
N CYS A 57 7.22 11.04 7.07
CA CYS A 57 8.05 10.07 7.78
C CYS A 57 9.27 9.70 6.94
N GLY A 58 10.34 9.27 7.62
CA GLY A 58 11.61 8.95 6.95
C GLY A 58 11.49 7.79 5.97
N PHE A 59 10.68 6.80 6.28
CA PHE A 59 10.49 5.65 5.40
C PHE A 59 9.71 6.03 4.13
N SER A 60 8.70 6.88 4.23
CA SER A 60 7.98 7.40 3.07
C SER A 60 8.89 8.27 2.20
N ARG A 61 9.71 9.11 2.84
CA ARG A 61 10.68 9.95 2.12
C ARG A 61 11.69 9.10 1.36
N ALA A 62 12.25 8.09 1.99
CA ALA A 62 13.20 7.20 1.36
C ALA A 62 12.59 6.47 0.15
N THR A 63 11.34 6.02 0.28
CA THR A 63 10.63 5.34 -0.81
C THR A 63 10.40 6.28 -1.99
N ILE A 64 9.95 7.50 -1.74
CA ILE A 64 9.75 8.51 -2.80
C ILE A 64 11.08 8.79 -3.50
N ASN A 65 12.15 8.94 -2.76
CA ASN A 65 13.48 9.18 -3.34
C ASN A 65 13.93 8.01 -4.22
N MET A 66 13.73 6.78 -3.77
CA MET A 66 14.08 5.60 -4.55
C MET A 66 13.29 5.51 -5.86
N LEU A 67 11.99 5.76 -5.81
CA LEU A 67 11.15 5.76 -7.00
C LEU A 67 11.57 6.87 -7.97
N GLY A 68 11.89 8.05 -7.44
CA GLY A 68 12.39 9.16 -8.25
C GLY A 68 13.72 8.82 -8.92
N GLN A 69 14.63 8.17 -8.23
CA GLN A 69 15.92 7.74 -8.78
C GLN A 69 15.77 6.68 -9.88
N GLN A 70 14.74 5.84 -9.79
CA GLN A 70 14.44 4.87 -10.84
C GLN A 70 13.85 5.52 -12.09
N GLY A 71 13.39 6.76 -12.00
CA GLY A 71 12.81 7.46 -13.14
C GLY A 71 11.35 7.11 -13.38
N VAL A 72 10.57 6.87 -12.33
CA VAL A 72 9.14 6.61 -12.45
C VAL A 72 8.44 7.80 -13.09
N ASP A 73 7.63 7.53 -14.13
CA ASP A 73 6.87 8.54 -14.83
C ASP A 73 5.76 9.08 -13.93
N PRO A 74 5.72 10.39 -13.66
CA PRO A 74 4.67 10.99 -12.82
C PRO A 74 3.25 10.75 -13.35
N VAL A 75 3.07 10.60 -14.64
CA VAL A 75 1.75 10.31 -15.25
C VAL A 75 1.27 8.90 -14.90
N LYS A 76 2.20 8.00 -14.63
CA LYS A 76 1.93 6.58 -14.29
C LYS A 76 2.01 6.29 -12.81
N PHE A 77 2.11 7.32 -11.99
CA PHE A 77 2.28 7.23 -10.55
C PHE A 77 1.16 7.95 -9.81
N ALA A 78 0.62 7.29 -8.79
CA ALA A 78 -0.32 7.89 -7.86
C ALA A 78 0.14 7.65 -6.42
N ALA A 79 0.07 8.67 -5.59
CA ALA A 79 0.36 8.58 -4.17
C ALA A 79 -0.88 8.94 -3.36
N TYR A 80 -1.11 8.19 -2.29
CA TYR A 80 -2.22 8.41 -1.37
C TYR A 80 -1.68 8.66 0.03
N ASN A 81 -2.08 9.79 0.61
CA ASN A 81 -1.68 10.18 1.96
C ASN A 81 -2.61 9.54 2.99
N VAL A 82 -2.12 8.52 3.66
CA VAL A 82 -2.91 7.80 4.67
C VAL A 82 -3.15 8.60 5.94
N LEU A 83 -2.42 9.70 6.15
CA LEU A 83 -2.63 10.56 7.31
C LEU A 83 -3.92 11.38 7.21
N GLU A 84 -4.45 11.57 6.02
CA GLU A 84 -5.70 12.29 5.79
C GLU A 84 -6.94 11.41 5.98
N ASP A 85 -6.76 10.10 5.99
CA ASP A 85 -7.87 9.15 6.06
C ASP A 85 -7.51 7.98 6.99
N PRO A 86 -7.95 8.02 8.25
CA PRO A 86 -7.68 6.96 9.22
C PRO A 86 -8.23 5.60 8.80
N GLU A 87 -9.36 5.56 8.11
CA GLU A 87 -9.93 4.30 7.62
C GLU A 87 -9.06 3.69 6.53
N LEU A 88 -8.55 4.51 5.64
CA LEU A 88 -7.61 4.07 4.61
C LEU A 88 -6.32 3.55 5.26
N ARG A 89 -5.79 4.27 6.24
CA ARG A 89 -4.54 3.90 6.93
C ARG A 89 -4.63 2.51 7.55
N GLU A 90 -5.69 2.24 8.28
CA GLU A 90 -5.89 0.94 8.92
C GLU A 90 -6.35 -0.11 7.91
N GLY A 91 -7.22 0.27 6.99
CA GLY A 91 -7.73 -0.64 5.96
C GLY A 91 -6.66 -1.17 5.03
N ILE A 92 -5.70 -0.34 4.62
CA ILE A 92 -4.63 -0.79 3.72
C ILE A 92 -3.70 -1.80 4.38
N LYS A 93 -3.48 -1.69 5.69
CA LYS A 93 -2.68 -2.68 6.43
C LYS A 93 -3.39 -4.03 6.46
N GLU A 94 -4.68 -4.03 6.68
CA GLU A 94 -5.49 -5.24 6.70
C GLU A 94 -5.62 -5.84 5.30
N PHE A 95 -5.86 -5.01 4.30
CA PHE A 95 -5.97 -5.43 2.91
C PHE A 95 -4.71 -6.12 2.40
N SER A 96 -3.55 -5.57 2.71
CA SER A 96 -2.24 -6.11 2.29
C SER A 96 -1.70 -7.19 3.22
N GLU A 97 -2.27 -7.34 4.41
CA GLU A 97 -1.70 -8.14 5.50
C GLU A 97 -0.27 -7.70 5.87
N TRP A 98 -0.01 -6.40 5.72
CA TRP A 98 1.29 -5.78 5.98
C TRP A 98 1.14 -4.62 6.97
N PRO A 99 1.86 -4.62 8.09
CA PRO A 99 1.53 -3.75 9.23
C PRO A 99 2.04 -2.32 9.11
N THR A 100 2.87 -2.01 8.14
CA THR A 100 3.57 -0.73 8.08
C THR A 100 3.27 0.06 6.82
N ILE A 101 3.49 1.37 6.90
CA ILE A 101 3.46 2.32 5.79
C ILE A 101 4.89 2.85 5.62
N PRO A 102 5.39 3.05 4.40
CA PRO A 102 4.71 3.01 3.09
C PRO A 102 4.48 1.62 2.53
N GLN A 103 3.55 1.54 1.57
CA GLN A 103 3.25 0.31 0.82
C GLN A 103 3.18 0.61 -0.67
N LEU A 104 3.93 -0.15 -1.45
CA LEU A 104 3.98 0.00 -2.91
C LEU A 104 3.17 -1.08 -3.61
N TYR A 105 2.39 -0.66 -4.59
CA TYR A 105 1.67 -1.53 -5.52
C TYR A 105 2.10 -1.23 -6.93
N VAL A 106 2.37 -2.26 -7.71
CA VAL A 106 2.68 -2.17 -9.14
C VAL A 106 1.75 -3.11 -9.90
N ASN A 107 1.04 -2.59 -10.87
CA ASN A 107 0.03 -3.32 -11.64
C ASN A 107 -0.95 -4.07 -10.73
N LYS A 108 -1.45 -3.42 -9.69
CA LYS A 108 -2.40 -3.94 -8.70
C LYS A 108 -1.82 -5.00 -7.76
N GLU A 109 -0.55 -5.32 -7.86
CA GLU A 109 0.12 -6.28 -6.98
C GLU A 109 0.86 -5.56 -5.86
N PHE A 110 0.70 -6.07 -4.65
CA PHE A 110 1.45 -5.60 -3.50
C PHE A 110 2.91 -6.03 -3.62
N ILE A 111 3.82 -5.04 -3.59
CA ILE A 111 5.26 -5.29 -3.72
C ILE A 111 5.92 -5.35 -2.35
N GLY A 112 5.65 -4.38 -1.49
CA GLY A 112 6.22 -4.35 -0.16
C GLY A 112 6.36 -2.95 0.41
N GLY A 113 7.05 -2.89 1.54
CA GLY A 113 7.38 -1.64 2.22
C GLY A 113 8.77 -1.13 1.87
N CYS A 114 9.22 -0.11 2.61
CA CYS A 114 10.49 0.57 2.35
C CYS A 114 11.68 -0.39 2.27
N ASP A 115 11.80 -1.32 3.20
CA ASP A 115 12.96 -2.24 3.25
C ASP A 115 13.02 -3.16 2.03
N ILE A 116 11.87 -3.67 1.61
CA ILE A 116 11.77 -4.53 0.44
C ILE A 116 12.09 -3.74 -0.83
N ILE A 117 11.56 -2.55 -0.96
CA ILE A 117 11.81 -1.67 -2.12
C ILE A 117 13.30 -1.32 -2.18
N MET A 118 13.90 -1.01 -1.05
CA MET A 118 15.32 -0.70 -0.95
C MET A 118 16.19 -1.88 -1.40
N ASN A 119 15.87 -3.08 -0.95
CA ASN A 119 16.55 -4.29 -1.35
C ASN A 119 16.42 -4.55 -2.86
N MET A 120 15.21 -4.40 -3.39
CA MET A 120 14.97 -4.55 -4.82
C MET A 120 15.73 -3.53 -5.66
N ALA A 121 15.85 -2.31 -5.15
CA ALA A 121 16.65 -1.26 -5.82
C ALA A 121 18.13 -1.67 -5.90
N GLN A 122 18.68 -2.26 -4.85
CA GLN A 122 20.08 -2.70 -4.81
C GLN A 122 20.34 -3.87 -5.74
N THR A 123 19.40 -4.78 -5.88
CA THR A 123 19.54 -5.97 -6.72
C THR A 123 19.23 -5.73 -8.20
N GLY A 124 18.62 -4.59 -8.53
CA GLY A 124 18.13 -4.29 -9.88
C GLY A 124 16.72 -4.81 -10.16
N ASP A 125 16.11 -5.52 -9.23
CA ASP A 125 14.77 -6.08 -9.40
C ASP A 125 13.70 -4.99 -9.47
N LEU A 126 13.91 -3.88 -8.77
CA LEU A 126 12.97 -2.76 -8.82
C LEU A 126 12.93 -2.11 -10.21
N THR A 127 14.10 -1.90 -10.80
CA THR A 127 14.21 -1.36 -12.16
C THR A 127 13.47 -2.26 -13.15
N LYS A 128 13.73 -3.56 -13.07
CA LYS A 128 13.07 -4.53 -13.95
C LYS A 128 11.55 -4.55 -13.77
N LEU A 129 11.08 -4.54 -12.53
CA LEU A 129 9.65 -4.50 -12.22
C LEU A 129 8.98 -3.27 -12.84
N LEU A 130 9.61 -2.11 -12.72
CA LEU A 130 9.08 -0.86 -13.24
C LEU A 130 9.15 -0.80 -14.77
N GLU A 131 10.21 -1.33 -15.36
CA GLU A 131 10.31 -1.46 -16.83
C GLU A 131 9.22 -2.39 -17.39
N ASP A 132 9.02 -3.53 -16.78
CA ASP A 132 8.01 -4.50 -17.19
C ASP A 132 6.58 -3.92 -17.07
N ALA A 133 6.37 -3.01 -16.14
CA ALA A 133 5.11 -2.30 -15.95
C ALA A 133 4.95 -1.09 -16.89
N ASP A 134 5.97 -0.79 -17.69
CA ASP A 134 6.03 0.40 -18.54
C ASP A 134 5.79 1.71 -17.75
N ALA A 135 6.38 1.76 -16.57
CA ALA A 135 6.15 2.84 -15.60
C ALA A 135 7.28 3.87 -15.53
N LEU A 136 8.36 3.66 -16.27
CA LEU A 136 9.48 4.59 -16.29
C LEU A 136 9.29 5.64 -17.39
N VAL A 137 9.86 6.81 -17.14
CA VAL A 137 9.94 7.85 -18.16
C VAL A 137 10.71 7.30 -19.34
N PRO A 138 10.23 7.46 -20.59
CA PRO A 138 11.00 7.05 -21.77
C PRO A 138 12.37 7.72 -21.76
N GLU A 139 13.42 6.96 -22.06
CA GLU A 139 14.72 7.54 -22.29
C GLU A 139 14.58 8.49 -23.49
N GLU A 140 14.80 9.78 -23.25
CA GLU A 140 14.96 10.71 -24.34
C GLU A 140 16.22 10.26 -25.09
N GLU A 141 16.04 9.81 -26.31
CA GLU A 141 17.17 9.74 -27.22
C GLU A 141 17.73 11.15 -27.29
N GLU A 142 18.87 11.38 -26.60
CA GLU A 142 19.62 12.58 -26.88
C GLU A 142 19.96 12.53 -28.37
N GLU A 143 19.19 13.28 -29.13
CA GLU A 143 19.65 13.63 -30.47
C GLU A 143 20.98 14.33 -30.30
N GLN A 144 22.04 13.56 -30.50
CA GLN A 144 23.36 14.17 -30.64
C GLN A 144 23.31 15.04 -31.87
N GLU A 145 22.96 16.28 -31.65
CA GLU A 145 23.24 17.28 -32.63
C GLU A 145 24.75 17.35 -32.84
N LYS A 146 25.15 16.88 -33.97
CA LYS A 146 26.51 17.13 -34.42
C LYS A 146 26.67 18.58 -34.85
#